data_d3279b231f4ba9027b28aa4146eaa9c5
#
_entry.id   d3279b231f4ba9027b28aa4146eaa9c5
#
_cell.length_a   1.000
_cell.length_b   1.000
_cell.length_c   1.000
_cell.angle_alpha   90.00
_cell.angle_beta   90.00
_cell.angle_gamma   90.00
#
_symmetry.space_group_name_H-M   'P 1'
#
loop_
_entity.id
_entity.type
_entity.pdbx_description
1 polymer ?
#
loop_
_entity_poly.entity_id
_entity_poly.type
_entity_poly.pdbx_seq_one_letter_code
_entity_poly.pdbx_strand_id
1 'polypeptide(L)'
;MPGGLSIQETYYPTLTCFGCGHANERGLRLRSYEVDGVVQGTFTPWPEHDNGGGYLNGGIISTLLDCHGAAAVLLEAHRRDWKPAPGSDLAFVTAGLDVRFRRPTPLREPLGLTAELLAVDEPEMTVVAHVVANGRTCATGTAVWKRWRPRT
;
A
#
# COMPACT_ATOMS: atom_id res chain seq x y z
N MET A 1 0.14 17.60 0.48
CA MET A 1 -0.26 16.50 -0.44
C MET A 1 -0.23 17.00 -1.87
N PRO A 2 0.26 16.22 -2.82
CA PRO A 2 0.23 16.59 -4.22
C PRO A 2 -1.20 16.80 -4.71
N GLY A 3 -1.44 17.81 -5.54
CA GLY A 3 -2.75 18.14 -6.08
C GLY A 3 -3.11 17.38 -7.36
N GLY A 4 -2.50 16.22 -7.64
CA GLY A 4 -2.72 15.44 -8.84
C GLY A 4 -3.41 14.11 -8.57
N LEU A 5 -3.50 13.28 -9.60
CA LEU A 5 -4.03 11.93 -9.49
C LEU A 5 -3.05 11.04 -8.73
N SER A 6 -3.58 10.12 -7.94
CA SER A 6 -2.78 9.12 -7.25
C SER A 6 -2.20 8.08 -8.21
N ILE A 7 -1.26 7.29 -7.71
CA ILE A 7 -0.72 6.14 -8.45
C ILE A 7 -1.87 5.19 -8.83
N GLN A 8 -2.79 4.94 -7.90
CA GLN A 8 -3.95 4.06 -8.11
C GLN A 8 -4.85 4.56 -9.23
N GLU A 9 -5.18 5.85 -9.21
CA GLU A 9 -6.05 6.45 -10.23
C GLU A 9 -5.39 6.48 -11.60
N THR A 10 -4.07 6.64 -11.64
CA THR A 10 -3.33 6.78 -12.90
C THR A 10 -3.07 5.44 -13.57
N TYR A 11 -2.63 4.43 -12.81
CA TYR A 11 -2.07 3.21 -13.39
C TYR A 11 -2.97 1.98 -13.27
N TYR A 12 -3.89 1.95 -12.31
CA TYR A 12 -4.83 0.83 -12.14
C TYR A 12 -6.20 1.29 -11.62
N PRO A 13 -6.88 2.19 -12.38
CA PRO A 13 -8.12 2.81 -11.91
C PRO A 13 -9.30 1.84 -11.77
N THR A 14 -9.23 0.67 -12.40
CA THR A 14 -10.31 -0.33 -12.35
C THR A 14 -10.09 -1.41 -11.29
N LEU A 15 -9.00 -1.33 -10.55
CA LEU A 15 -8.69 -2.32 -9.51
C LEU A 15 -9.72 -2.28 -8.38
N THR A 16 -10.14 -3.47 -7.92
CA THR A 16 -11.17 -3.63 -6.88
C THR A 16 -10.61 -4.08 -5.53
N CYS A 17 -9.30 -3.96 -5.31
CA CYS A 17 -8.67 -4.30 -4.05
C CYS A 17 -9.34 -3.58 -2.88
N PHE A 18 -9.60 -4.28 -1.78
CA PHE A 18 -10.21 -3.68 -0.60
C PHE A 18 -9.40 -2.51 -0.04
N GLY A 19 -8.08 -2.61 -0.02
CA GLY A 19 -7.23 -1.57 0.56
C GLY A 19 -7.00 -0.39 -0.37
N CYS A 20 -6.72 -0.61 -1.64
CA CYS A 20 -6.29 0.45 -2.56
C CYS A 20 -7.08 0.52 -3.87
N GLY A 21 -8.10 -0.32 -4.05
CA GLY A 21 -8.88 -0.33 -5.29
C GLY A 21 -9.72 0.92 -5.45
N HIS A 22 -9.37 1.74 -6.44
CA HIS A 22 -10.14 2.94 -6.75
C HIS A 22 -11.59 2.62 -7.12
N ALA A 23 -11.81 1.44 -7.74
CA ALA A 23 -13.12 0.98 -8.16
C ALA A 23 -13.94 0.28 -7.05
N ASN A 24 -13.38 0.07 -5.87
CA ASN A 24 -14.10 -0.53 -4.75
C ASN A 24 -14.65 0.54 -3.82
N GLU A 25 -15.93 0.87 -3.98
CA GLU A 25 -16.58 1.93 -3.20
C GLU A 25 -16.67 1.63 -1.70
N ARG A 26 -16.59 0.36 -1.30
CA ARG A 26 -16.64 -0.06 0.11
C ARG A 26 -15.27 -0.35 0.70
N GLY A 27 -14.22 -0.15 -0.07
CA GLY A 27 -12.85 -0.33 0.37
C GLY A 27 -12.28 0.92 1.03
N LEU A 28 -11.03 0.81 1.46
CA LEU A 28 -10.32 1.94 2.07
C LEU A 28 -9.95 3.01 1.04
N ARG A 29 -9.83 2.63 -0.22
CA ARG A 29 -9.52 3.51 -1.35
C ARG A 29 -8.27 4.35 -1.08
N LEU A 30 -7.22 3.69 -0.59
CA LEU A 30 -5.94 4.33 -0.31
C LEU A 30 -5.39 5.00 -1.56
N ARG A 31 -4.86 6.21 -1.39
CA ARG A 31 -4.22 6.96 -2.46
C ARG A 31 -2.76 7.21 -2.11
N SER A 32 -1.90 6.87 -3.06
CA SER A 32 -0.46 6.98 -2.90
C SER A 32 0.13 7.86 -3.99
N TYR A 33 1.16 8.61 -3.64
CA TYR A 33 1.81 9.59 -4.54
C TYR A 33 3.31 9.44 -4.42
N GLU A 34 4.03 9.60 -5.52
CA GLU A 34 5.47 9.67 -5.46
C GLU A 34 5.91 11.13 -5.25
N VAL A 35 6.70 11.34 -4.21
CA VAL A 35 7.25 12.66 -3.87
C VAL A 35 8.74 12.48 -3.59
N ASP A 36 9.60 13.05 -4.42
CA ASP A 36 11.06 12.98 -4.28
C ASP A 36 11.59 11.55 -4.14
N GLY A 37 11.04 10.62 -4.93
CA GLY A 37 11.48 9.23 -4.95
C GLY A 37 10.90 8.34 -3.85
N VAL A 38 10.08 8.90 -2.97
CA VAL A 38 9.41 8.16 -1.89
C VAL A 38 7.91 8.14 -2.17
N VAL A 39 7.27 6.99 -2.01
CA VAL A 39 5.81 6.89 -2.13
C VAL A 39 5.19 7.34 -0.81
N GLN A 40 4.36 8.36 -0.86
CA GLN A 40 3.72 8.98 0.29
C GLN A 40 2.21 8.93 0.19
N GLY A 41 1.54 8.92 1.32
CA GLY A 41 0.09 8.97 1.39
C GLY A 41 -0.39 9.41 2.75
N THR A 42 -1.69 9.68 2.84
CA THR A 42 -2.37 10.01 4.09
C THR A 42 -3.65 9.20 4.14
N PHE A 43 -3.93 8.61 5.28
CA PHE A 43 -5.16 7.86 5.50
C PHE A 43 -5.76 8.27 6.85
N THR A 44 -7.04 8.63 6.86
CA THR A 44 -7.77 8.89 8.10
C THR A 44 -8.67 7.70 8.38
N PRO A 45 -8.44 6.96 9.49
CA PRO A 45 -9.26 5.80 9.82
C PRO A 45 -10.72 6.18 10.06
N TRP A 46 -11.61 5.22 9.82
CA TRP A 46 -13.02 5.34 10.20
C TRP A 46 -13.21 4.84 11.63
N PRO A 47 -14.28 5.29 12.33
CA PRO A 47 -14.53 4.79 13.68
C PRO A 47 -14.63 3.27 13.76
N GLU A 48 -15.12 2.62 12.70
CA GLU A 48 -15.28 1.17 12.62
C GLU A 48 -13.95 0.41 12.51
N HIS A 49 -12.85 1.11 12.24
CA HIS A 49 -11.51 0.49 12.18
C HIS A 49 -10.89 0.29 13.56
N ASP A 50 -11.67 0.39 14.61
CA ASP A 50 -11.27 0.24 16.00
C ASP A 50 -10.79 -1.19 16.29
N ASN A 51 -9.76 -1.29 17.13
CA ASN A 51 -9.26 -2.57 17.63
C ASN A 51 -10.02 -3.08 18.87
N GLY A 52 -11.04 -2.35 19.32
CA GLY A 52 -11.77 -2.62 20.55
C GLY A 52 -11.23 -1.87 21.75
N GLY A 53 -10.08 -1.25 21.63
CA GLY A 53 -9.42 -0.47 22.70
C GLY A 53 -9.26 1.01 22.38
N GLY A 54 -9.89 1.49 21.31
CA GLY A 54 -9.82 2.91 20.92
C GLY A 54 -8.64 3.25 20.00
N TYR A 55 -7.92 2.26 19.52
CA TYR A 55 -6.83 2.42 18.57
C TYR A 55 -7.12 1.72 17.26
N LEU A 56 -6.30 1.96 16.24
CA LEU A 56 -6.48 1.35 14.93
C LEU A 56 -6.23 -0.16 14.98
N ASN A 57 -7.15 -0.91 14.37
CA ASN A 57 -7.08 -2.37 14.26
C ASN A 57 -5.81 -2.81 13.50
N GLY A 58 -5.13 -3.83 14.04
CA GLY A 58 -3.88 -4.33 13.45
C GLY A 58 -4.04 -4.89 12.04
N GLY A 59 -5.19 -5.46 11.71
CA GLY A 59 -5.49 -5.91 10.35
C GLY A 59 -5.62 -4.76 9.37
N ILE A 60 -6.22 -3.64 9.78
CA ILE A 60 -6.29 -2.44 8.95
C ILE A 60 -4.88 -1.86 8.75
N ILE A 61 -4.06 -1.80 9.81
CA ILE A 61 -2.66 -1.36 9.69
C ILE A 61 -1.93 -2.22 8.66
N SER A 62 -2.10 -3.53 8.73
CA SER A 62 -1.47 -4.47 7.79
C SER A 62 -1.94 -4.24 6.36
N THR A 63 -3.23 -3.96 6.16
CA THR A 63 -3.79 -3.61 4.86
C THR A 63 -3.15 -2.32 4.31
N LEU A 64 -3.00 -1.29 5.16
CA LEU A 64 -2.38 -0.03 4.75
C LEU A 64 -0.92 -0.25 4.33
N LEU A 65 -0.16 -1.02 5.11
CA LEU A 65 1.24 -1.32 4.80
C LEU A 65 1.37 -2.12 3.50
N ASP A 66 0.53 -3.12 3.32
CA ASP A 66 0.51 -3.95 2.11
C ASP A 66 0.17 -3.10 0.87
N CYS A 67 -0.93 -2.39 0.92
CA CYS A 67 -1.42 -1.61 -0.22
C CYS A 67 -0.56 -0.39 -0.54
N HIS A 68 0.01 0.25 0.46
CA HIS A 68 0.91 1.38 0.20
C HIS A 68 2.23 0.89 -0.40
N GLY A 69 2.74 -0.25 0.07
CA GLY A 69 3.87 -0.93 -0.55
C GLY A 69 3.58 -1.37 -1.99
N ALA A 70 2.35 -1.83 -2.23
CA ALA A 70 1.90 -2.18 -3.58
C ALA A 70 2.04 -1.02 -4.57
N ALA A 71 1.73 0.20 -4.12
CA ALA A 71 1.84 1.37 -4.99
C ALA A 71 3.28 1.57 -5.48
N ALA A 72 4.27 1.39 -4.61
CA ALA A 72 5.68 1.49 -4.99
C ALA A 72 6.07 0.39 -5.99
N VAL A 73 5.65 -0.85 -5.71
CA VAL A 73 5.97 -2.01 -6.56
C VAL A 73 5.33 -1.88 -7.95
N LEU A 74 4.05 -1.55 -8.00
CA LEU A 74 3.31 -1.47 -9.26
C LEU A 74 3.74 -0.28 -10.11
N LEU A 75 4.09 0.85 -9.49
CA LEU A 75 4.68 1.98 -10.19
C LEU A 75 6.01 1.61 -10.84
N GLU A 76 6.87 0.90 -10.11
CA GLU A 76 8.16 0.46 -10.64
C GLU A 76 7.99 -0.54 -11.78
N ALA A 77 7.07 -1.49 -11.64
CA ALA A 77 6.74 -2.45 -12.70
C ALA A 77 6.27 -1.73 -13.96
N HIS A 78 5.42 -0.72 -13.81
CA HIS A 78 4.93 0.08 -14.93
C HIS A 78 6.09 0.80 -15.64
N ARG A 79 7.00 1.41 -14.87
CA ARG A 79 8.16 2.12 -15.44
C ARG A 79 9.12 1.21 -16.19
N ARG A 80 9.19 -0.05 -15.76
CA ARG A 80 10.05 -1.04 -16.40
C ARG A 80 9.35 -1.83 -17.50
N ASP A 81 8.10 -1.48 -17.80
CA ASP A 81 7.28 -2.19 -18.78
C ASP A 81 7.09 -3.69 -18.46
N TRP A 82 7.09 -4.01 -17.17
CA TRP A 82 6.75 -5.35 -16.69
C TRP A 82 5.25 -5.45 -16.55
N LYS A 83 4.59 -5.78 -17.66
CA LYS A 83 3.14 -5.74 -17.77
C LYS A 83 2.44 -6.90 -17.06
N PRO A 84 1.18 -6.71 -16.60
CA PRO A 84 0.36 -7.82 -16.15
C PRO A 84 0.18 -8.87 -17.25
N ALA A 85 0.04 -10.13 -16.83
CA ALA A 85 -0.33 -11.20 -17.75
C ALA A 85 -1.73 -10.94 -18.33
N PRO A 86 -2.04 -11.45 -19.55
CA PRO A 86 -3.38 -11.30 -20.11
C PRO A 86 -4.47 -11.76 -19.15
N GLY A 87 -5.50 -10.93 -18.98
CA GLY A 87 -6.61 -11.22 -18.06
C GLY A 87 -6.35 -10.86 -16.60
N SER A 88 -5.20 -10.26 -16.29
CA SER A 88 -4.86 -9.81 -14.94
C SER A 88 -4.64 -8.30 -14.93
N ASP A 89 -5.04 -7.65 -13.83
CA ASP A 89 -4.77 -6.24 -13.61
C ASP A 89 -3.47 -6.00 -12.82
N LEU A 90 -2.85 -7.06 -12.30
CA LEU A 90 -1.69 -6.97 -11.44
C LEU A 90 -0.47 -7.66 -12.08
N ALA A 91 0.65 -6.93 -12.15
CA ALA A 91 1.93 -7.48 -12.59
C ALA A 91 2.64 -8.26 -11.47
N PHE A 92 2.39 -7.89 -10.22
CA PHE A 92 2.97 -8.48 -9.02
C PHE A 92 1.90 -8.68 -7.97
N VAL A 93 2.11 -9.66 -7.09
CA VAL A 93 1.24 -9.93 -5.92
C VAL A 93 2.08 -10.10 -4.67
N THR A 94 1.48 -9.82 -3.53
CA THR A 94 2.14 -10.00 -2.23
C THR A 94 2.43 -11.49 -2.01
N ALA A 95 3.69 -11.82 -1.74
CA ALA A 95 4.11 -13.18 -1.42
C ALA A 95 4.50 -13.33 0.05
N GLY A 96 4.82 -12.25 0.73
CA GLY A 96 5.13 -12.26 2.15
C GLY A 96 5.00 -10.85 2.72
N LEU A 97 4.59 -10.75 3.98
CA LEU A 97 4.46 -9.48 4.68
C LEU A 97 4.85 -9.68 6.14
N ASP A 98 5.90 -9.01 6.58
CA ASP A 98 6.32 -8.96 7.98
C ASP A 98 5.89 -7.62 8.55
N VAL A 99 5.01 -7.63 9.56
CA VAL A 99 4.51 -6.42 10.20
C VAL A 99 5.04 -6.35 11.62
N ARG A 100 5.59 -5.19 11.97
CA ARG A 100 6.04 -4.89 13.33
C ARG A 100 5.22 -3.71 13.86
N PHE A 101 4.54 -3.93 14.96
CA PHE A 101 3.79 -2.90 15.67
C PHE A 101 4.68 -2.31 16.74
N ARG A 102 5.03 -1.02 16.59
CA ARG A 102 5.98 -0.36 17.49
C ARG A 102 5.30 0.39 18.62
N ARG A 103 4.10 0.89 18.36
CA ARG A 103 3.25 1.59 19.33
C ARG A 103 1.82 1.58 18.85
N PRO A 104 0.83 1.78 19.74
CA PRO A 104 -0.56 1.89 19.31
C PRO A 104 -0.73 2.99 18.27
N THR A 105 -1.49 2.70 17.21
CA THR A 105 -1.75 3.66 16.14
C THR A 105 -3.04 4.40 16.44
N PRO A 106 -3.05 5.75 16.40
CA PRO A 106 -4.28 6.51 16.67
C PRO A 106 -5.41 6.15 15.69
N LEU A 107 -6.66 6.17 16.21
CA LEU A 107 -7.84 5.89 15.40
C LEU A 107 -8.44 7.16 14.79
N ARG A 108 -8.30 8.30 15.45
CA ARG A 108 -9.09 9.51 15.14
C ARG A 108 -8.29 10.67 14.55
N GLU A 109 -7.17 10.36 13.95
CA GLU A 109 -6.35 11.39 13.32
C GLU A 109 -5.74 10.88 12.01
N PRO A 110 -5.33 11.78 11.11
CA PRO A 110 -4.68 11.38 9.87
C PRO A 110 -3.38 10.66 10.15
N LEU A 111 -3.13 9.59 9.39
CA LEU A 111 -1.89 8.82 9.43
C LEU A 111 -1.07 9.11 8.18
N GLY A 112 0.23 9.32 8.36
CA GLY A 112 1.16 9.39 7.26
C GLY A 112 1.61 7.99 6.85
N LEU A 113 1.77 7.79 5.55
CA LEU A 113 2.26 6.53 4.99
C LEU A 113 3.46 6.82 4.10
N THR A 114 4.50 6.00 4.23
CA THR A 114 5.68 6.05 3.36
C THR A 114 6.00 4.66 2.86
N ALA A 115 6.56 4.55 1.66
CA ALA A 115 7.06 3.28 1.13
C ALA A 115 8.26 3.51 0.23
N GLU A 116 9.23 2.60 0.31
CA GLU A 116 10.43 2.61 -0.50
C GLU A 116 10.79 1.20 -0.92
N LEU A 117 11.25 1.04 -2.17
CA LEU A 117 11.74 -0.23 -2.65
C LEU A 117 13.15 -0.49 -2.09
N LEU A 118 13.36 -1.70 -1.57
CA LEU A 118 14.65 -2.15 -1.06
C LEU A 118 15.43 -2.97 -2.09
N ALA A 119 14.72 -3.72 -2.92
CA ALA A 119 15.32 -4.55 -3.97
C ALA A 119 14.33 -4.67 -5.13
N VAL A 120 14.86 -4.59 -6.36
CA VAL A 120 14.05 -4.60 -7.57
C VAL A 120 14.63 -5.59 -8.57
N ASP A 121 13.89 -6.67 -8.82
CA ASP A 121 14.15 -7.63 -9.88
C ASP A 121 12.82 -8.03 -10.52
N GLU A 122 12.84 -8.48 -11.77
CA GLU A 122 11.59 -8.86 -12.44
C GLU A 122 10.84 -10.00 -11.72
N PRO A 123 11.53 -11.07 -11.23
CA PRO A 123 10.83 -12.12 -10.52
C PRO A 123 10.30 -11.70 -9.16
N GLU A 124 10.95 -10.72 -8.50
CA GLU A 124 10.65 -10.40 -7.11
C GLU A 124 11.12 -9.01 -6.73
N MET A 125 10.29 -8.28 -5.99
CA MET A 125 10.66 -6.99 -5.38
C MET A 125 10.46 -7.05 -3.89
N THR A 126 11.26 -6.29 -3.14
CA THR A 126 11.10 -6.10 -1.70
C THR A 126 10.85 -4.63 -1.42
N VAL A 127 9.86 -4.34 -0.59
CA VAL A 127 9.44 -2.98 -0.24
C VAL A 127 9.28 -2.85 1.26
N VAL A 128 9.64 -1.69 1.82
CA VAL A 128 9.35 -1.34 3.21
C VAL A 128 8.36 -0.17 3.24
N ALA A 129 7.35 -0.29 4.11
CA ALA A 129 6.34 0.74 4.31
C ALA A 129 6.21 1.05 5.80
N HIS A 130 5.85 2.29 6.11
CA HIS A 130 5.68 2.76 7.48
C HIS A 130 4.35 3.48 7.65
N VAL A 131 3.71 3.27 8.81
CA VAL A 131 2.58 4.08 9.28
C VAL A 131 3.12 5.02 10.34
N VAL A 132 2.89 6.32 10.14
CA VAL A 132 3.44 7.39 10.97
C VAL A 132 2.31 8.25 11.54
N ALA A 133 2.34 8.53 12.82
CA ALA A 133 1.43 9.46 13.48
C ALA A 133 2.23 10.39 14.39
N ASN A 134 1.94 11.68 14.33
CA ASN A 134 2.62 12.70 15.16
C ASN A 134 4.14 12.62 15.05
N GLY A 135 4.67 12.40 13.85
CA GLY A 135 6.09 12.31 13.57
C GLY A 135 6.77 11.03 14.08
N ARG A 136 5.99 10.04 14.54
CA ARG A 136 6.53 8.79 15.10
C ARG A 136 6.03 7.59 14.32
N THR A 137 6.92 6.66 13.99
CA THR A 137 6.55 5.41 13.33
C THR A 137 5.78 4.51 14.29
N CYS A 138 4.53 4.19 13.93
CA CYS A 138 3.66 3.31 14.72
C CYS A 138 3.80 1.85 14.29
N ALA A 139 3.99 1.61 12.99
CA ALA A 139 4.14 0.27 12.45
C ALA A 139 5.03 0.28 11.21
N THR A 140 5.69 -0.84 10.97
CA THR A 140 6.54 -1.04 9.80
C THR A 140 6.20 -2.37 9.17
N GLY A 141 6.06 -2.37 7.84
CA GLY A 141 5.84 -3.59 7.06
C GLY A 141 6.92 -3.76 6.01
N THR A 142 7.54 -4.95 5.99
CA THR A 142 8.46 -5.33 4.92
C THR A 142 7.80 -6.43 4.13
N ALA A 143 7.63 -6.22 2.83
CA ALA A 143 6.91 -7.15 1.98
C ALA A 143 7.76 -7.64 0.82
N VAL A 144 7.52 -8.89 0.47
CA VAL A 144 8.08 -9.51 -0.73
C VAL A 144 6.93 -9.64 -1.73
N TRP A 145 7.15 -9.11 -2.93
CA TRP A 145 6.20 -9.15 -4.03
C TRP A 145 6.77 -9.98 -5.15
N LYS A 146 5.96 -10.91 -5.67
CA LYS A 146 6.38 -11.79 -6.77
C LYS A 146 5.64 -11.50 -8.03
N ARG A 147 6.31 -11.70 -9.16
CA ARG A 147 5.74 -11.59 -10.48
C ARG A 147 4.53 -12.50 -10.59
N TRP A 148 3.36 -11.94 -10.89
CA TRP A 148 2.12 -12.71 -10.98
C TRP A 148 1.96 -13.29 -12.37
N ARG A 149 1.77 -14.60 -12.42
CA ARG A 149 1.44 -15.33 -13.63
C ARG A 149 0.31 -16.28 -13.32
N PRO A 150 -0.93 -16.02 -13.80
CA PRO A 150 -2.04 -16.93 -13.58
C PRO A 150 -1.72 -18.31 -14.14
N ARG A 151 -2.19 -19.35 -13.46
CA ARG A 151 -2.05 -20.72 -13.96
C ARG A 151 -3.01 -20.90 -15.13
N THR A 152 -2.50 -21.50 -16.20
CA THR A 152 -3.30 -21.85 -17.37
C THR A 152 -4.04 -23.18 -17.15
#